data_ae8827a3b8860ddafe6c7fbd24be9d7f
#
_entry.id   ae8827a3b8860ddafe6c7fbd24be9d7f
#
_cell.length_a   1.000
_cell.length_b   1.000
_cell.length_c   1.000
_cell.angle_alpha   90.00
_cell.angle_beta   90.00
_cell.angle_gamma   90.00
#
_symmetry.space_group_name_H-M   'P 1'
#
loop_
_entity.id
_entity.type
_entity.pdbx_description
1 polymer ?
#
loop_
_entity_poly.entity_id
_entity_poly.type
_entity_poly.pdbx_seq_one_letter_code
_entity_poly.pdbx_strand_id
1 'polypeptide(L)'
;IVDYNNAEEIFYWLRNPPGGGIKRVLLLKDQWILTLADKIEAAPTDADRAELAVPCRQVLEGQDPTAYYQPEEVEALERSFNDAGKGNPRALAVLCVSYCWETPEHPDPFGRTLVKIAKAIRKLKTWHWSGSIAEKKFAVFLDWTALPQKVNGQERNAEDKAAFDEALSCMQVWYAHMLTTVLLLTGKQEGVSLS
;
A
#
# COMPACT_ATOMS: atom_id res chain seq x y z
N ILE A 1 -8.52 13.41 -18.47
CA ILE A 1 -7.37 14.10 -17.82
C ILE A 1 -7.56 13.92 -16.33
N VAL A 2 -6.58 13.32 -15.66
CA VAL A 2 -6.60 13.13 -14.21
C VAL A 2 -6.45 14.48 -13.50
N ASP A 3 -7.35 14.78 -12.56
CA ASP A 3 -7.21 15.96 -11.69
C ASP A 3 -6.57 15.56 -10.37
N TYR A 4 -5.28 15.80 -10.22
CA TYR A 4 -4.49 15.46 -9.03
C TYR A 4 -4.88 16.26 -7.77
N ASN A 5 -5.73 17.27 -7.89
CA ASN A 5 -6.26 18.04 -6.78
C ASN A 5 -7.66 17.60 -6.37
N ASN A 6 -8.26 16.64 -7.09
CA ASN A 6 -9.59 16.13 -6.81
C ASN A 6 -9.51 14.80 -6.06
N ALA A 7 -9.95 14.78 -4.81
CA ALA A 7 -9.96 13.58 -3.98
C ALA A 7 -10.78 12.43 -4.57
N GLU A 8 -11.80 12.72 -5.38
CA GLU A 8 -12.62 11.72 -6.07
C GLU A 8 -11.79 10.76 -6.93
N GLU A 9 -10.67 11.23 -7.48
CA GLU A 9 -9.75 10.39 -8.26
C GLU A 9 -9.16 9.25 -7.42
N ILE A 10 -8.79 9.51 -6.16
CA ILE A 10 -8.31 8.47 -5.24
C ILE A 10 -9.44 7.53 -4.86
N PHE A 11 -10.59 8.05 -4.46
CA PHE A 11 -11.73 7.24 -4.04
C PHE A 11 -12.29 6.39 -5.18
N TYR A 12 -12.27 6.89 -6.43
CA TYR A 12 -12.65 6.11 -7.61
C TYR A 12 -11.86 4.80 -7.71
N TRP A 13 -10.55 4.83 -7.46
CA TRP A 13 -9.68 3.66 -7.54
C TRP A 13 -9.83 2.70 -6.36
N LEU A 14 -10.31 3.19 -5.22
CA LEU A 14 -10.51 2.40 -4.01
C LEU A 14 -11.89 1.76 -3.92
N ARG A 15 -12.88 2.29 -4.63
CA ARG A 15 -14.23 1.75 -4.66
C ARG A 15 -14.28 0.41 -5.39
N ASN A 16 -15.26 -0.42 -5.02
CA ASN A 16 -15.57 -1.60 -5.81
C ASN A 16 -16.07 -1.20 -7.18
N PRO A 17 -15.68 -1.91 -8.26
CA PRO A 17 -16.24 -1.68 -9.57
C PRO A 17 -17.75 -1.88 -9.57
N PRO A 18 -18.54 -1.09 -10.32
CA PRO A 18 -19.97 -1.32 -10.50
C PRO A 18 -20.22 -2.73 -11.04
N GLY A 19 -21.19 -3.44 -10.44
CA GLY A 19 -21.57 -4.79 -10.87
C GLY A 19 -20.76 -5.94 -10.28
N GLY A 20 -19.87 -5.66 -9.34
CA GLY A 20 -18.93 -6.63 -8.78
C GLY A 20 -17.76 -6.88 -9.73
N GLY A 21 -16.67 -7.31 -9.26
CA GLY A 21 -15.45 -7.52 -10.01
C GLY A 21 -14.24 -7.33 -9.11
N ILE A 22 -13.05 -7.55 -9.65
CA ILE A 22 -11.84 -7.37 -8.89
C ILE A 22 -11.64 -5.88 -8.59
N LYS A 23 -11.41 -5.56 -7.32
CA LYS A 23 -11.02 -4.21 -6.90
C LYS A 23 -9.78 -3.77 -7.67
N ARG A 24 -9.77 -2.55 -8.20
CA ARG A 24 -8.66 -2.03 -9.00
C ARG A 24 -7.37 -1.94 -8.19
N VAL A 25 -7.47 -1.33 -7.02
CA VAL A 25 -6.34 -1.11 -6.10
C VAL A 25 -6.76 -1.41 -4.67
N LEU A 26 -5.88 -2.05 -3.91
CA LEU A 26 -6.04 -2.26 -2.48
C LEU A 26 -4.94 -1.51 -1.72
N LEU A 27 -5.29 -0.89 -0.60
CA LEU A 27 -4.33 -0.22 0.26
C LEU A 27 -4.20 -0.95 1.60
N LEU A 28 -2.97 -1.20 2.01
CA LEU A 28 -2.67 -1.80 3.32
C LEU A 28 -2.94 -0.79 4.44
N LYS A 29 -3.40 -1.30 5.57
CA LYS A 29 -3.47 -0.54 6.82
C LYS A 29 -2.07 -0.40 7.43
N ASP A 30 -1.72 0.79 7.85
CA ASP A 30 -0.45 1.05 8.53
C ASP A 30 -0.27 0.19 9.79
N GLN A 31 -1.32 -0.04 10.56
CA GLN A 31 -1.27 -0.86 11.76
C GLN A 31 -0.88 -2.31 11.45
N TRP A 32 -1.37 -2.86 10.33
CA TRP A 32 -1.00 -4.20 9.89
C TRP A 32 0.51 -4.26 9.56
N ILE A 33 1.02 -3.26 8.82
CA ILE A 33 2.44 -3.15 8.48
C ILE A 33 3.30 -3.05 9.74
N LEU A 34 2.90 -2.23 10.71
CA LEU A 34 3.63 -2.06 11.96
C LEU A 34 3.70 -3.36 12.75
N THR A 35 2.58 -4.09 12.84
CA THR A 35 2.51 -5.36 13.55
C THR A 35 3.39 -6.44 12.89
N LEU A 36 3.36 -6.51 11.55
CA LEU A 36 4.20 -7.47 10.82
C LEU A 36 5.68 -7.12 10.92
N ALA A 37 6.02 -5.83 10.83
CA ALA A 37 7.40 -5.37 10.97
C ALA A 37 7.99 -5.71 12.35
N ASP A 38 7.21 -5.61 13.43
CA ASP A 38 7.65 -6.01 14.77
C ASP A 38 7.97 -7.51 14.83
N LYS A 39 7.17 -8.37 14.18
CA LYS A 39 7.44 -9.81 14.08
C LYS A 39 8.72 -10.09 13.29
N ILE A 40 8.92 -9.40 12.16
CA ILE A 40 10.13 -9.55 11.33
C ILE A 40 11.37 -9.09 12.07
N GLU A 41 11.31 -7.96 12.80
CA GLU A 41 12.43 -7.47 13.61
C GLU A 41 12.78 -8.44 14.78
N ALA A 42 11.79 -9.15 15.32
CA ALA A 42 12.00 -10.15 16.37
C ALA A 42 12.48 -11.51 15.83
N ALA A 43 12.36 -11.77 14.53
CA ALA A 43 12.74 -13.06 13.94
C ALA A 43 14.26 -13.25 13.96
N PRO A 44 14.77 -14.39 14.53
CA PRO A 44 16.19 -14.58 14.81
C PRO A 44 17.04 -14.81 13.56
N THR A 45 16.46 -15.43 12.53
CA THR A 45 17.18 -15.79 11.30
C THR A 45 16.52 -15.24 10.04
N ASP A 46 17.25 -15.18 8.92
CA ASP A 46 16.67 -14.82 7.63
C ASP A 46 15.67 -15.89 7.15
N ALA A 47 15.80 -17.14 7.54
CA ALA A 47 14.81 -18.18 7.25
C ALA A 47 13.47 -17.87 7.96
N ASP A 48 13.51 -17.50 9.26
CA ASP A 48 12.32 -17.11 10.00
C ASP A 48 11.68 -15.83 9.42
N ARG A 49 12.48 -14.90 8.92
CA ARG A 49 11.99 -13.68 8.24
C ARG A 49 11.33 -13.99 6.92
N ALA A 50 11.88 -14.94 6.15
CA ALA A 50 11.31 -15.35 4.88
C ALA A 50 9.90 -15.95 5.02
N GLU A 51 9.62 -16.64 6.15
CA GLU A 51 8.27 -17.13 6.46
C GLU A 51 7.27 -16.00 6.75
N LEU A 52 7.78 -14.82 7.12
CA LEU A 52 7.00 -13.60 7.38
C LEU A 52 6.97 -12.64 6.18
N ALA A 53 7.56 -13.01 5.04
CA ALA A 53 7.56 -12.18 3.85
C ALA A 53 6.14 -11.86 3.40
N VAL A 54 5.89 -10.62 3.00
CA VAL A 54 4.55 -10.17 2.59
C VAL A 54 4.15 -10.88 1.31
N PRO A 55 3.11 -11.70 1.31
CA PRO A 55 2.67 -12.38 0.09
C PRO A 55 2.11 -11.37 -0.92
N CYS A 56 2.03 -11.79 -2.19
CA CYS A 56 1.39 -10.96 -3.21
C CYS A 56 -0.10 -10.73 -2.90
N ARG A 57 -0.68 -9.74 -3.57
CA ARG A 57 -2.06 -9.30 -3.33
C ARG A 57 -3.06 -10.44 -3.20
N GLN A 58 -3.15 -11.33 -4.20
CA GLN A 58 -4.19 -12.37 -4.24
C GLN A 58 -4.06 -13.34 -3.07
N VAL A 59 -2.82 -13.68 -2.70
CA VAL A 59 -2.54 -14.56 -1.57
C VAL A 59 -2.89 -13.87 -0.25
N LEU A 60 -2.45 -12.63 -0.07
CA LEU A 60 -2.72 -11.87 1.15
C LEU A 60 -4.22 -11.58 1.33
N GLU A 61 -4.93 -11.22 0.26
CA GLU A 61 -6.38 -10.98 0.30
C GLU A 61 -7.16 -12.24 0.71
N GLY A 62 -6.68 -13.42 0.30
CA GLY A 62 -7.26 -14.71 0.70
C GLY A 62 -6.91 -15.14 2.13
N GLN A 63 -5.70 -14.82 2.61
CA GLN A 63 -5.22 -15.23 3.93
C GLN A 63 -5.63 -14.27 5.05
N ASP A 64 -5.52 -12.98 4.81
CA ASP A 64 -5.82 -11.92 5.77
C ASP A 64 -6.43 -10.68 5.08
N PRO A 65 -7.71 -10.72 4.72
CA PRO A 65 -8.38 -9.57 4.10
C PRO A 65 -8.40 -8.34 5.02
N THR A 66 -8.21 -8.52 6.34
CA THR A 66 -8.20 -7.40 7.31
C THR A 66 -6.96 -6.53 7.20
N ALA A 67 -5.91 -7.00 6.49
CA ALA A 67 -4.72 -6.22 6.15
C ALA A 67 -5.06 -4.97 5.34
N TYR A 68 -6.15 -5.03 4.58
CA TYR A 68 -6.59 -3.97 3.68
C TYR A 68 -7.71 -3.12 4.25
N TYR A 69 -7.81 -1.89 3.76
CA TYR A 69 -9.01 -1.08 3.95
C TYR A 69 -10.20 -1.75 3.25
N GLN A 70 -11.26 -2.00 4.01
CA GLN A 70 -12.48 -2.60 3.49
C GLN A 70 -13.38 -1.53 2.84
N PRO A 71 -14.32 -1.92 1.93
CA PRO A 71 -15.18 -0.98 1.24
C PRO A 71 -15.91 0.00 2.16
N GLU A 72 -16.42 -0.49 3.28
CA GLU A 72 -17.15 0.31 4.26
C GLU A 72 -16.24 1.33 4.96
N GLU A 73 -14.97 0.97 5.17
CA GLU A 73 -13.95 1.87 5.72
C GLU A 73 -13.58 2.96 4.70
N VAL A 74 -13.47 2.60 3.41
CA VAL A 74 -13.21 3.55 2.32
C VAL A 74 -14.37 4.54 2.20
N GLU A 75 -15.62 4.08 2.23
CA GLU A 75 -16.80 4.94 2.20
C GLU A 75 -16.88 5.86 3.42
N ALA A 76 -16.50 5.37 4.61
CA ALA A 76 -16.46 6.19 5.82
C ALA A 76 -15.39 7.28 5.73
N LEU A 77 -14.22 6.96 5.17
CA LEU A 77 -13.15 7.93 4.91
C LEU A 77 -13.59 9.00 3.92
N GLU A 78 -14.25 8.60 2.83
CA GLU A 78 -14.78 9.51 1.82
C GLU A 78 -15.83 10.46 2.41
N ARG A 79 -16.79 9.93 3.17
CA ARG A 79 -17.79 10.76 3.88
C ARG A 79 -17.12 11.75 4.81
N SER A 80 -16.17 11.29 5.63
CA SER A 80 -15.43 12.17 6.53
C SER A 80 -14.64 13.26 5.79
N PHE A 81 -14.13 12.96 4.60
CA PHE A 81 -13.45 13.93 3.75
C PHE A 81 -14.41 15.00 3.22
N ASN A 82 -15.60 14.60 2.79
CA ASN A 82 -16.62 15.49 2.21
C ASN A 82 -17.31 16.36 3.27
N ASP A 83 -17.62 15.80 4.45
CA ASP A 83 -18.30 16.48 5.56
C ASP A 83 -17.45 17.58 6.19
N ALA A 84 -16.14 17.48 6.14
CA ALA A 84 -15.23 18.48 6.71
C ALA A 84 -15.09 19.78 5.89
N GLY A 85 -15.96 20.01 4.91
CA GLY A 85 -16.00 21.24 4.09
C GLY A 85 -14.73 21.44 3.27
N LYS A 86 -14.65 20.80 2.11
CA LYS A 86 -13.52 20.85 1.15
C LYS A 86 -12.17 20.51 1.77
N GLY A 87 -12.01 19.22 2.01
CA GLY A 87 -10.68 18.65 2.12
C GLY A 87 -10.09 18.76 3.50
N ASN A 88 -10.59 17.94 4.43
CA ASN A 88 -9.72 17.56 5.54
C ASN A 88 -8.65 16.61 5.00
N PRO A 89 -7.44 17.06 4.64
CA PRO A 89 -6.36 16.19 4.16
C PRO A 89 -5.91 15.20 5.24
N ARG A 90 -6.56 15.25 6.41
CA ARG A 90 -6.32 14.37 7.55
C ARG A 90 -7.20 13.11 7.53
N ALA A 91 -8.28 13.09 6.74
CA ALA A 91 -9.19 11.95 6.72
C ALA A 91 -8.54 10.71 6.09
N LEU A 92 -7.79 10.88 5.00
CA LEU A 92 -7.03 9.81 4.36
C LEU A 92 -5.63 10.32 4.00
N ALA A 93 -4.59 9.78 4.63
CA ALA A 93 -3.21 9.99 4.22
C ALA A 93 -2.71 8.74 3.50
N VAL A 94 -2.52 8.82 2.19
CA VAL A 94 -1.98 7.73 1.40
C VAL A 94 -0.46 7.84 1.35
N LEU A 95 0.23 6.77 1.77
CA LEU A 95 1.67 6.64 1.66
C LEU A 95 2.00 5.71 0.48
N CYS A 96 2.53 6.28 -0.59
CA CYS A 96 2.97 5.52 -1.75
C CYS A 96 4.45 5.17 -1.60
N VAL A 97 4.79 3.90 -1.68
CA VAL A 97 6.16 3.44 -1.53
C VAL A 97 6.78 3.15 -2.88
N SER A 98 7.87 3.87 -3.18
CA SER A 98 8.71 3.61 -4.35
C SER A 98 10.02 2.97 -3.89
N TYR A 99 10.33 1.78 -4.38
CA TYR A 99 11.51 1.00 -3.97
C TYR A 99 11.95 0.05 -5.07
N CYS A 100 13.19 -0.42 -4.99
CA CYS A 100 13.71 -1.44 -5.89
C CYS A 100 13.39 -2.83 -5.33
N TRP A 101 12.94 -3.73 -6.19
CA TRP A 101 12.74 -5.14 -5.85
C TRP A 101 14.08 -5.83 -5.57
N GLU A 102 14.11 -6.69 -4.56
CA GLU A 102 15.31 -7.46 -4.22
C GLU A 102 15.57 -8.59 -5.21
N THR A 103 14.51 -9.26 -5.66
CA THR A 103 14.56 -10.31 -6.66
C THR A 103 13.46 -10.13 -7.70
N PRO A 104 13.57 -10.76 -8.89
CA PRO A 104 12.50 -10.73 -9.88
C PRO A 104 11.20 -11.37 -9.40
N GLU A 105 11.29 -12.32 -8.47
CA GLU A 105 10.16 -13.09 -7.95
C GLU A 105 9.49 -12.45 -6.75
N HIS A 106 10.26 -11.70 -5.95
CA HIS A 106 9.75 -11.09 -4.72
C HIS A 106 10.45 -9.77 -4.39
N PRO A 107 9.69 -8.70 -4.15
CA PRO A 107 10.27 -7.37 -3.88
C PRO A 107 11.02 -7.28 -2.55
N ASP A 108 10.65 -8.07 -1.55
CA ASP A 108 11.18 -8.02 -0.19
C ASP A 108 11.09 -9.39 0.51
N PRO A 109 11.90 -10.37 0.08
CA PRO A 109 11.79 -11.76 0.54
C PRO A 109 12.11 -11.97 2.03
N PHE A 110 12.74 -10.98 2.68
CA PHE A 110 13.12 -11.04 4.10
C PHE A 110 12.46 -9.93 4.93
N GLY A 111 11.53 -9.17 4.38
CA GLY A 111 10.81 -8.11 5.08
C GLY A 111 11.67 -6.88 5.45
N ARG A 112 12.87 -6.74 4.90
CA ARG A 112 13.79 -5.63 5.20
C ARG A 112 13.23 -4.29 4.76
N THR A 113 12.58 -4.26 3.60
CA THR A 113 11.91 -3.07 3.07
C THR A 113 10.69 -2.74 3.90
N LEU A 114 9.88 -3.74 4.29
CA LEU A 114 8.73 -3.53 5.16
C LEU A 114 9.11 -2.90 6.50
N VAL A 115 10.21 -3.35 7.11
CA VAL A 115 10.75 -2.76 8.35
C VAL A 115 11.15 -1.29 8.15
N LYS A 116 11.76 -0.93 7.01
CA LYS A 116 12.08 0.47 6.68
C LYS A 116 10.81 1.31 6.54
N ILE A 117 9.78 0.78 5.86
CA ILE A 117 8.48 1.43 5.73
C ILE A 117 7.84 1.66 7.11
N ALA A 118 7.85 0.64 7.97
CA ALA A 118 7.32 0.75 9.34
C ALA A 118 8.04 1.83 10.17
N LYS A 119 9.38 1.91 10.07
CA LYS A 119 10.17 2.97 10.72
C LYS A 119 9.79 4.36 10.20
N ALA A 120 9.59 4.50 8.89
CA ALA A 120 9.12 5.76 8.31
C ALA A 120 7.72 6.13 8.80
N ILE A 121 6.77 5.17 8.84
CA ILE A 121 5.43 5.39 9.37
C ILE A 121 5.47 5.84 10.82
N ARG A 122 6.25 5.16 11.69
CA ARG A 122 6.43 5.56 13.10
C ARG A 122 6.95 6.99 13.20
N LYS A 123 7.95 7.35 12.39
CA LYS A 123 8.50 8.71 12.36
C LYS A 123 7.48 9.74 11.89
N LEU A 124 6.71 9.44 10.83
CA LEU A 124 5.64 10.32 10.34
C LEU A 124 4.53 10.51 11.37
N LYS A 125 4.22 9.49 12.17
CA LYS A 125 3.26 9.59 13.28
C LYS A 125 3.77 10.47 14.43
N THR A 126 5.07 10.56 14.66
CA THR A 126 5.66 11.41 15.71
C THR A 126 5.93 12.85 15.25
N TRP A 127 5.96 13.11 13.95
CA TRP A 127 6.17 14.46 13.45
C TRP A 127 4.96 15.33 13.75
N HIS A 128 5.22 16.42 14.51
CA HIS A 128 4.22 17.36 14.99
C HIS A 128 3.52 18.10 13.87
N TRP A 129 2.42 17.57 13.43
CA TRP A 129 1.38 18.39 12.82
C TRP A 129 0.36 18.70 13.93
N SER A 130 0.16 20.00 14.21
CA SER A 130 -0.70 20.50 15.27
C SER A 130 -2.10 19.87 15.22
N GLY A 131 -2.37 18.93 16.09
CA GLY A 131 -3.62 18.19 16.23
C GLY A 131 -3.35 16.78 16.74
N SER A 132 -4.28 16.16 17.43
CA SER A 132 -4.14 14.84 18.04
C SER A 132 -3.57 13.79 17.05
N ILE A 133 -2.29 13.50 17.18
CA ILE A 133 -1.49 12.71 16.22
C ILE A 133 -1.67 11.21 16.45
N ALA A 134 -2.13 10.82 17.64
CA ALA A 134 -2.32 9.41 18.01
C ALA A 134 -3.31 8.65 17.11
N GLU A 135 -4.13 9.37 16.33
CA GLU A 135 -5.19 8.80 15.50
C GLU A 135 -4.90 8.84 13.99
N LYS A 136 -3.75 9.37 13.56
CA LYS A 136 -3.46 9.44 12.12
C LYS A 136 -3.25 8.04 11.54
N LYS A 137 -4.19 7.61 10.71
CA LYS A 137 -4.12 6.36 9.95
C LYS A 137 -3.50 6.63 8.59
N PHE A 138 -2.60 5.76 8.17
CA PHE A 138 -2.05 5.76 6.82
C PHE A 138 -2.62 4.58 6.03
N ALA A 139 -3.05 4.87 4.82
CA ALA A 139 -3.32 3.85 3.82
C ALA A 139 -2.06 3.70 2.95
N VAL A 140 -1.50 2.52 2.85
CA VAL A 140 -0.20 2.31 2.21
C VAL A 140 -0.39 1.64 0.85
N PHE A 141 0.05 2.34 -0.20
CA PHE A 141 0.17 1.78 -1.53
C PHE A 141 1.56 1.13 -1.69
N LEU A 142 1.56 -0.18 -1.85
CA LEU A 142 2.73 -0.99 -2.14
C LEU A 142 2.38 -1.86 -3.35
N ASP A 143 3.02 -1.66 -4.48
CA ASP A 143 2.65 -2.25 -5.78
C ASP A 143 2.42 -3.78 -5.72
N TRP A 144 3.28 -4.50 -4.98
CA TRP A 144 3.21 -5.94 -4.75
C TRP A 144 1.89 -6.40 -4.13
N THR A 145 1.36 -5.61 -3.21
CA THR A 145 0.13 -5.92 -2.46
C THR A 145 -1.09 -5.14 -2.94
N ALA A 146 -0.87 -4.04 -3.65
CA ALA A 146 -1.96 -3.17 -4.12
C ALA A 146 -2.55 -3.66 -5.45
N LEU A 147 -1.73 -4.27 -6.31
CA LEU A 147 -2.09 -4.68 -7.67
C LEU A 147 -2.09 -6.20 -7.82
N PRO A 148 -2.96 -6.77 -8.69
CA PRO A 148 -2.89 -8.19 -9.00
C PRO A 148 -1.51 -8.59 -9.53
N GLN A 149 -0.91 -9.65 -8.99
CA GLN A 149 0.42 -10.13 -9.36
C GLN A 149 0.33 -11.45 -10.16
N LYS A 150 1.44 -11.85 -10.78
CA LYS A 150 1.62 -13.25 -11.23
C LYS A 150 1.88 -14.11 -10.00
N VAL A 151 1.16 -15.22 -9.86
CA VAL A 151 1.28 -16.10 -8.71
C VAL A 151 2.00 -17.38 -9.16
N ASN A 152 3.08 -17.76 -8.48
CA ASN A 152 3.87 -18.96 -8.78
C ASN A 152 4.32 -19.06 -10.26
N GLY A 153 4.67 -17.91 -10.86
CA GLY A 153 5.09 -17.88 -12.27
C GLY A 153 3.95 -18.04 -13.29
N GLN A 154 2.72 -18.22 -12.84
CA GLN A 154 1.56 -18.30 -13.72
C GLN A 154 1.10 -16.90 -14.16
N GLU A 155 0.68 -16.80 -15.40
CA GLU A 155 0.09 -15.56 -15.91
C GLU A 155 -1.20 -15.22 -15.15
N ARG A 156 -1.48 -13.91 -15.06
CA ARG A 156 -2.74 -13.42 -14.50
C ARG A 156 -3.91 -13.99 -15.31
N ASN A 157 -4.99 -14.36 -14.64
CA ASN A 157 -6.23 -14.64 -15.34
C ASN A 157 -6.74 -13.38 -16.07
N ALA A 158 -7.75 -13.51 -16.92
CA ALA A 158 -8.22 -12.40 -17.74
C ALA A 158 -8.73 -11.20 -16.92
N GLU A 159 -9.37 -11.48 -15.79
CA GLU A 159 -9.93 -10.48 -14.89
C GLU A 159 -8.82 -9.75 -14.10
N ASP A 160 -7.88 -10.49 -13.50
CA ASP A 160 -6.69 -9.94 -12.85
C ASP A 160 -5.86 -9.09 -13.81
N LYS A 161 -5.73 -9.57 -15.06
CA LYS A 161 -4.98 -8.83 -16.08
C LYS A 161 -5.66 -7.51 -16.42
N ALA A 162 -6.98 -7.50 -16.60
CA ALA A 162 -7.73 -6.29 -16.90
C ALA A 162 -7.61 -5.28 -15.74
N ALA A 163 -7.78 -5.74 -14.49
CA ALA A 163 -7.64 -4.90 -13.31
C ALA A 163 -6.22 -4.34 -13.15
N PHE A 164 -5.20 -5.14 -13.45
CA PHE A 164 -3.80 -4.71 -13.43
C PHE A 164 -3.51 -3.66 -14.50
N ASP A 165 -3.91 -3.91 -15.74
CA ASP A 165 -3.68 -3.00 -16.88
C ASP A 165 -4.39 -1.66 -16.66
N GLU A 166 -5.62 -1.68 -16.13
CA GLU A 166 -6.38 -0.48 -15.78
C GLU A 166 -5.66 0.31 -14.68
N ALA A 167 -5.29 -0.33 -13.58
CA ALA A 167 -4.59 0.32 -12.46
C ALA A 167 -3.22 0.87 -12.88
N LEU A 168 -2.49 0.15 -13.74
CA LEU A 168 -1.20 0.60 -14.25
C LEU A 168 -1.32 1.85 -15.13
N SER A 169 -2.39 1.97 -15.92
CA SER A 169 -2.66 3.12 -16.77
C SER A 169 -2.83 4.44 -15.99
N CYS A 170 -3.16 4.35 -14.70
CA CYS A 170 -3.38 5.48 -13.80
C CYS A 170 -2.40 5.49 -12.61
N MET A 171 -1.25 4.83 -12.75
CA MET A 171 -0.25 4.74 -11.69
C MET A 171 0.21 6.12 -11.18
N GLN A 172 0.24 7.13 -12.04
CA GLN A 172 0.58 8.50 -11.68
C GLN A 172 -0.34 9.10 -10.59
N VAL A 173 -1.60 8.64 -10.47
CA VAL A 173 -2.52 9.10 -9.41
C VAL A 173 -1.89 8.85 -8.04
N TRP A 174 -1.29 7.69 -7.84
CA TRP A 174 -0.70 7.30 -6.56
C TRP A 174 0.55 8.09 -6.21
N TYR A 175 1.32 8.53 -7.21
CA TYR A 175 2.61 9.21 -6.99
C TYR A 175 2.56 10.73 -7.11
N ALA A 176 1.49 11.31 -7.65
CA ALA A 176 1.41 12.75 -7.90
C ALA A 176 0.20 13.45 -7.28
N HIS A 177 -0.73 12.70 -6.67
CA HIS A 177 -1.95 13.29 -6.11
C HIS A 177 -1.70 14.06 -4.82
N MET A 178 -2.44 15.15 -4.58
CA MET A 178 -2.29 16.00 -3.40
C MET A 178 -2.52 15.30 -2.05
N LEU A 179 -3.28 14.20 -2.03
CA LEU A 179 -3.53 13.38 -0.83
C LEU A 179 -2.46 12.31 -0.59
N THR A 180 -1.48 12.20 -1.47
CA THR A 180 -0.45 11.17 -1.38
C THR A 180 0.87 11.74 -0.87
N THR A 181 1.59 10.92 -0.13
CA THR A 181 2.98 11.19 0.26
C THR A 181 3.83 10.06 -0.30
N VAL A 182 4.85 10.39 -1.07
CA VAL A 182 5.73 9.37 -1.65
C VAL A 182 6.91 9.12 -0.70
N LEU A 183 7.07 7.87 -0.30
CA LEU A 183 8.26 7.38 0.38
C LEU A 183 9.19 6.74 -0.64
N LEU A 184 10.28 7.44 -0.94
CA LEU A 184 11.30 6.96 -1.88
C LEU A 184 12.43 6.26 -1.11
N LEU A 185 12.54 4.94 -1.28
CA LEU A 185 13.59 4.13 -0.69
C LEU A 185 14.73 3.95 -1.69
N THR A 186 15.74 4.84 -1.63
CA THR A 186 16.87 4.90 -2.58
C THR A 186 18.12 4.18 -2.12
N GLY A 187 18.14 3.62 -0.91
CA GLY A 187 19.31 2.94 -0.35
C GLY A 187 19.63 1.65 -1.09
N LYS A 188 20.92 1.40 -1.38
CA LYS A 188 21.38 0.06 -1.75
C LYS A 188 20.95 -0.93 -0.68
N GLN A 189 20.34 -2.01 -1.09
CA GLN A 189 20.12 -3.13 -0.17
C GLN A 189 21.47 -3.80 0.07
N GLU A 190 21.80 -4.04 1.34
CA GLU A 190 23.02 -4.75 1.69
C GLU A 190 22.97 -6.15 1.09
N GLY A 191 23.96 -6.50 0.29
CA GLY A 191 24.08 -7.81 -0.35
C GLY A 191 23.57 -7.91 -1.79
N VAL A 192 22.98 -6.87 -2.38
CA VAL A 192 22.62 -6.85 -3.81
C VAL A 192 23.76 -6.26 -4.64
N SER A 193 24.44 -7.11 -5.40
CA SER A 193 25.37 -6.68 -6.46
C SER A 193 24.55 -6.27 -7.67
N LEU A 194 24.63 -5.02 -8.07
CA LEU A 194 24.11 -4.57 -9.36
C LEU A 194 25.06 -5.11 -10.44
N SER A 195 24.65 -6.18 -11.11
CA SER A 195 25.32 -6.71 -12.32
C SER A 195 25.02 -5.82 -13.53
#